data_aeaddaf60214568a684bd721d4f4a529
#
_entry.id   aeaddaf60214568a684bd721d4f4a529
#
_cell.length_a   1.000
_cell.length_b   1.000
_cell.length_c   1.000
_cell.angle_alpha   90.00
_cell.angle_beta   90.00
_cell.angle_gamma   90.00
#
_symmetry.space_group_name_H-M   'P 1'
#
loop_
_entity.id
_entity.type
_entity.pdbx_description
1 polymer ?
#
loop_
_entity_poly.entity_id
_entity_poly.type
_entity_poly.pdbx_seq_one_letter_code
_entity_poly.pdbx_strand_id
1 'polypeptide(L)'
;YASRYPLLPPAVPSAPDNRPCPPPILFVPVGPAGHPGTVAGSGAENPRRMVFSLKTNLADWSGLTAEGRLGAFRPNLALELHFARRWSVMASAAYSDWKGGRDHRFWGVSGYSLEPRLWLKGDGRYRWFYLGVYGQSGDFDYRPSPAGDTDATGRSRTGRYRHAGLSAGVYVPLSRHWGIEAGVRGGYLHSSAKAYDNEPPHAYYHHPASFVRWGLTGINLGLGYRF
;
A
#
# COMPACT_ATOMS: atom_id res chain seq x y z
N TYR A 1 -26.60 -19.18 48.88
CA TYR A 1 -27.16 -19.51 47.55
C TYR A 1 -26.15 -20.38 46.83
N ALA A 2 -26.36 -21.70 46.84
CA ALA A 2 -25.52 -22.68 46.17
C ALA A 2 -26.06 -22.90 44.74
N SER A 3 -25.29 -22.54 43.74
CA SER A 3 -25.58 -22.84 42.34
C SER A 3 -25.10 -24.26 42.02
N ARG A 4 -26.06 -25.15 41.69
CA ARG A 4 -25.82 -26.53 41.26
C ARG A 4 -25.49 -26.52 39.76
N TYR A 5 -24.30 -26.94 39.40
CA TYR A 5 -23.96 -27.31 38.03
C TYR A 5 -24.38 -28.75 37.77
N PRO A 6 -25.05 -29.08 36.66
CA PRO A 6 -25.35 -30.46 36.31
C PRO A 6 -24.07 -31.15 35.80
N LEU A 7 -23.77 -32.32 36.34
CA LEU A 7 -22.69 -33.20 35.90
C LEU A 7 -23.01 -33.74 34.51
N LEU A 8 -22.07 -33.53 33.55
CA LEU A 8 -22.10 -34.14 32.22
C LEU A 8 -21.92 -35.68 32.36
N PRO A 9 -22.66 -36.48 31.57
CA PRO A 9 -22.47 -37.93 31.55
C PRO A 9 -21.11 -38.32 30.96
N PRO A 10 -20.52 -39.46 31.35
CA PRO A 10 -19.23 -39.91 30.83
C PRO A 10 -19.32 -40.25 29.36
N ALA A 11 -18.25 -39.87 28.62
CA ALA A 11 -18.10 -40.14 27.20
C ALA A 11 -18.05 -41.66 26.93
N VAL A 12 -18.92 -42.11 26.04
CA VAL A 12 -18.96 -43.49 25.55
C VAL A 12 -17.75 -43.70 24.64
N PRO A 13 -16.91 -44.73 24.83
CA PRO A 13 -15.81 -45.04 23.95
C PRO A 13 -16.33 -45.44 22.57
N SER A 14 -15.89 -44.74 21.52
CA SER A 14 -16.20 -45.06 20.14
C SER A 14 -15.59 -46.41 19.74
N ALA A 15 -16.38 -47.24 19.10
CA ALA A 15 -15.95 -48.53 18.56
C ALA A 15 -14.85 -48.39 17.52
N PRO A 16 -13.95 -49.36 17.38
CA PRO A 16 -12.84 -49.34 16.40
C PRO A 16 -13.38 -49.32 14.97
N ASP A 17 -12.92 -48.37 14.16
CA ASP A 17 -13.24 -48.22 12.75
C ASP A 17 -12.64 -49.38 11.91
N ASN A 18 -13.48 -50.35 11.55
CA ASN A 18 -13.14 -51.50 10.74
C ASN A 18 -13.25 -51.22 9.22
N ARG A 19 -12.70 -50.14 8.73
CA ARG A 19 -12.65 -49.92 7.28
C ARG A 19 -11.48 -50.66 6.68
N PRO A 20 -11.71 -51.45 5.61
CA PRO A 20 -10.63 -52.13 4.91
C PRO A 20 -9.70 -51.10 4.26
N CYS A 21 -8.40 -51.30 4.37
CA CYS A 21 -7.39 -50.51 3.70
C CYS A 21 -7.61 -50.50 2.18
N PRO A 22 -7.49 -49.37 1.51
CA PRO A 22 -7.54 -49.33 0.06
C PRO A 22 -6.34 -50.09 -0.51
N PRO A 23 -6.53 -50.79 -1.66
CA PRO A 23 -5.45 -51.57 -2.28
C PRO A 23 -4.29 -50.65 -2.73
N PRO A 24 -3.04 -51.15 -2.71
CA PRO A 24 -1.92 -50.37 -3.16
C PRO A 24 -2.02 -50.02 -4.63
N ILE A 25 -1.80 -48.72 -4.92
CA ILE A 25 -1.77 -48.21 -6.30
C ILE A 25 -0.51 -48.76 -6.97
N LEU A 26 -0.71 -49.70 -7.88
CA LEU A 26 0.34 -50.27 -8.71
C LEU A 26 0.76 -49.24 -9.74
N PHE A 27 1.92 -48.62 -9.60
CA PHE A 27 2.52 -47.80 -10.65
C PHE A 27 3.00 -48.74 -11.79
N VAL A 28 2.28 -48.74 -12.91
CA VAL A 28 2.74 -49.31 -14.16
C VAL A 28 3.66 -48.30 -14.83
N PRO A 29 4.94 -48.60 -15.08
CA PRO A 29 5.80 -47.71 -15.84
C PRO A 29 5.38 -47.78 -17.31
N VAL A 30 4.81 -46.72 -17.87
CA VAL A 30 4.63 -46.57 -19.31
C VAL A 30 5.98 -46.24 -19.93
N GLY A 31 6.50 -47.17 -20.71
CA GLY A 31 7.73 -47.01 -21.48
C GLY A 31 7.64 -45.93 -22.57
N PRO A 32 8.77 -45.41 -23.03
CA PRO A 32 8.79 -44.29 -23.98
C PRO A 32 8.44 -44.74 -25.41
N ALA A 33 7.25 -44.36 -25.85
CA ALA A 33 6.93 -44.33 -27.28
C ALA A 33 7.36 -42.96 -27.83
N GLY A 34 8.41 -42.99 -28.63
CA GLY A 34 8.93 -41.77 -29.27
C GLY A 34 8.02 -41.25 -30.36
N HIS A 35 7.80 -39.92 -30.31
CA HIS A 35 7.49 -39.10 -31.50
C HIS A 35 8.25 -37.79 -31.37
N PRO A 36 9.00 -37.34 -32.37
CA PRO A 36 9.62 -36.04 -32.42
C PRO A 36 8.57 -34.99 -32.80
N GLY A 37 7.71 -34.63 -31.86
CA GLY A 37 6.91 -33.43 -31.98
C GLY A 37 7.70 -32.25 -31.39
N THR A 38 8.06 -31.34 -32.27
CA THR A 38 8.62 -30.04 -31.90
C THR A 38 7.63 -29.30 -30.98
N VAL A 39 7.73 -29.52 -29.70
CA VAL A 39 7.04 -28.71 -28.71
C VAL A 39 7.80 -27.38 -28.68
N ALA A 40 7.18 -26.36 -29.31
CA ALA A 40 7.58 -24.99 -29.13
C ALA A 40 7.76 -24.74 -27.63
N GLY A 41 9.01 -24.51 -27.22
CA GLY A 41 9.36 -24.30 -25.85
C GLY A 41 8.53 -23.14 -25.29
N SER A 42 7.53 -23.47 -24.49
CA SER A 42 7.03 -22.52 -23.51
C SER A 42 8.21 -22.24 -22.60
N GLY A 43 8.88 -21.11 -22.82
CA GLY A 43 9.99 -20.68 -21.98
C GLY A 43 9.53 -20.73 -20.54
N ALA A 44 9.99 -21.76 -19.81
CA ALA A 44 9.84 -21.82 -18.38
C ALA A 44 10.57 -20.60 -17.82
N GLU A 45 9.83 -19.52 -17.59
CA GLU A 45 10.35 -18.30 -16.98
C GLU A 45 11.00 -18.72 -15.66
N ASN A 46 12.31 -18.54 -15.58
CA ASN A 46 13.12 -18.88 -14.43
C ASN A 46 12.50 -18.23 -13.16
N PRO A 47 11.99 -18.99 -12.19
CA PRO A 47 11.23 -18.47 -11.04
C PRO A 47 12.08 -17.59 -10.10
N ARG A 48 13.35 -17.43 -10.38
CA ARG A 48 14.31 -16.63 -9.60
C ARG A 48 14.65 -15.28 -10.22
N ARG A 49 14.06 -14.92 -11.35
CA ARG A 49 14.36 -13.64 -11.98
C ARG A 49 13.71 -12.52 -11.18
N MET A 50 14.55 -11.67 -10.58
CA MET A 50 14.11 -10.42 -9.98
C MET A 50 13.68 -9.47 -11.10
N VAL A 51 12.52 -8.85 -10.96
CA VAL A 51 11.98 -7.88 -11.92
C VAL A 51 11.84 -6.54 -11.21
N PHE A 52 12.31 -5.50 -11.84
CA PHE A 52 12.19 -4.13 -11.34
C PHE A 52 11.06 -3.39 -12.06
N SER A 53 10.38 -2.53 -11.35
CA SER A 53 9.40 -1.61 -11.93
C SER A 53 9.60 -0.22 -11.36
N LEU A 54 9.55 0.77 -12.24
CA LEU A 54 9.50 2.17 -11.87
C LEU A 54 8.06 2.63 -11.98
N LYS A 55 7.54 3.31 -10.97
CA LYS A 55 6.13 3.70 -10.90
C LYS A 55 5.98 5.15 -10.44
N THR A 56 4.87 5.76 -10.81
CA THR A 56 4.44 7.04 -10.29
C THR A 56 2.94 7.04 -10.03
N ASN A 57 2.49 7.75 -9.01
CA ASN A 57 1.07 7.86 -8.65
C ASN A 57 0.50 9.18 -9.18
N LEU A 58 -0.32 9.12 -10.20
CA LEU A 58 -0.93 10.27 -10.86
C LEU A 58 -1.98 10.96 -9.97
N ALA A 59 -2.59 10.24 -9.03
CA ALA A 59 -3.50 10.87 -8.05
C ALA A 59 -2.75 11.86 -7.16
N ASP A 60 -1.54 11.52 -6.72
CA ASP A 60 -0.69 12.45 -5.97
C ASP A 60 -0.24 13.66 -6.84
N TRP A 61 0.04 13.44 -8.13
CA TRP A 61 0.38 14.54 -9.05
C TRP A 61 -0.78 15.51 -9.23
N SER A 62 -2.01 15.02 -9.30
CA SER A 62 -3.19 15.88 -9.38
C SER A 62 -3.54 16.56 -8.05
N GLY A 63 -2.86 16.20 -6.96
CA GLY A 63 -3.18 16.65 -5.62
C GLY A 63 -4.44 16.00 -5.02
N LEU A 64 -4.93 14.91 -5.62
CA LEU A 64 -6.11 14.22 -5.12
C LEU A 64 -5.82 13.57 -3.75
N THR A 65 -6.54 13.99 -2.73
CA THR A 65 -6.45 13.44 -1.38
C THR A 65 -7.35 12.22 -1.22
N ALA A 66 -7.14 11.45 -0.16
CA ALA A 66 -7.97 10.29 0.18
C ALA A 66 -9.45 10.65 0.43
N GLU A 67 -9.74 11.89 0.80
CA GLU A 67 -11.10 12.42 0.98
C GLU A 67 -11.73 12.93 -0.33
N GLY A 68 -11.07 12.77 -1.47
CA GLY A 68 -11.56 13.25 -2.77
C GLY A 68 -11.45 14.76 -2.97
N ARG A 69 -10.65 15.44 -2.16
CA ARG A 69 -10.38 16.89 -2.31
C ARG A 69 -9.13 17.10 -3.16
N LEU A 70 -9.08 18.20 -3.88
CA LEU A 70 -7.88 18.65 -4.57
C LEU A 70 -7.01 19.42 -3.56
N GLY A 71 -5.82 18.89 -3.31
CA GLY A 71 -4.78 19.51 -2.51
C GLY A 71 -3.65 20.07 -3.38
N ALA A 72 -2.46 20.10 -2.85
CA ALA A 72 -1.28 20.55 -3.59
C ALA A 72 -0.72 19.45 -4.48
N PHE A 73 -0.22 19.84 -5.65
CA PHE A 73 0.57 19.02 -6.55
C PHE A 73 1.75 18.36 -5.83
N ARG A 74 1.82 17.02 -5.88
CA ARG A 74 2.84 16.24 -5.17
C ARG A 74 3.47 15.19 -6.08
N PRO A 75 4.54 15.56 -6.81
CA PRO A 75 5.30 14.62 -7.63
C PRO A 75 5.89 13.51 -6.75
N ASN A 76 5.88 12.31 -7.28
CA ASN A 76 6.33 11.12 -6.59
C ASN A 76 6.96 10.12 -7.54
N LEU A 77 7.81 9.28 -6.99
CA LEU A 77 8.45 8.19 -7.68
C LEU A 77 8.49 6.97 -6.77
N ALA A 78 8.24 5.80 -7.33
CA ALA A 78 8.32 4.54 -6.62
C ALA A 78 9.13 3.52 -7.41
N LEU A 79 9.96 2.77 -6.70
CA LEU A 79 10.67 1.61 -7.21
C LEU A 79 10.09 0.36 -6.57
N GLU A 80 9.71 -0.62 -7.37
CA GLU A 80 9.20 -1.90 -6.89
C GLU A 80 10.08 -3.04 -7.37
N LEU A 81 10.54 -3.85 -6.42
CA LEU A 81 11.29 -5.08 -6.63
C LEU A 81 10.36 -6.28 -6.47
N HIS A 82 10.21 -7.07 -7.53
CA HIS A 82 9.40 -8.28 -7.57
C HIS A 82 10.28 -9.51 -7.39
N PHE A 83 9.86 -10.44 -6.52
CA PHE A 83 10.60 -11.68 -6.23
C PHE A 83 9.68 -12.82 -5.80
N ALA A 84 10.20 -14.05 -5.78
CA ALA A 84 9.53 -15.21 -5.23
C ALA A 84 8.10 -15.44 -5.74
N ARG A 85 7.80 -15.11 -7.02
CA ARG A 85 6.52 -15.31 -7.74
C ARG A 85 5.30 -14.59 -7.19
N ARG A 86 5.27 -14.26 -5.88
CA ARG A 86 4.12 -13.66 -5.19
C ARG A 86 4.44 -12.40 -4.41
N TRP A 87 5.70 -12.08 -4.23
CA TRP A 87 6.11 -10.99 -3.36
C TRP A 87 6.74 -9.85 -4.14
N SER A 88 6.47 -8.66 -3.71
CA SER A 88 7.23 -7.48 -4.09
C SER A 88 7.39 -6.54 -2.90
N VAL A 89 8.39 -5.69 -2.99
CA VAL A 89 8.57 -4.56 -2.07
C VAL A 89 8.65 -3.30 -2.88
N MET A 90 7.80 -2.36 -2.57
CA MET A 90 7.77 -1.04 -3.17
C MET A 90 8.30 0.00 -2.20
N ALA A 91 9.28 0.77 -2.62
CA ALA A 91 9.75 1.97 -1.93
C ALA A 91 9.34 3.19 -2.73
N SER A 92 8.76 4.19 -2.08
CA SER A 92 8.37 5.42 -2.77
C SER A 92 8.81 6.66 -2.02
N ALA A 93 9.06 7.73 -2.78
CA ALA A 93 9.32 9.06 -2.28
C ALA A 93 8.42 10.06 -2.98
N ALA A 94 7.95 11.04 -2.23
CA ALA A 94 7.18 12.16 -2.74
C ALA A 94 7.73 13.46 -2.15
N TYR A 95 7.80 14.49 -2.97
CA TYR A 95 8.26 15.80 -2.54
C TYR A 95 7.45 16.89 -3.24
N SER A 96 7.03 17.89 -2.50
CA SER A 96 6.38 19.07 -3.03
C SER A 96 6.85 20.28 -2.22
N ASP A 97 7.32 21.29 -2.90
CA ASP A 97 7.60 22.61 -2.33
C ASP A 97 6.99 23.65 -3.27
N TRP A 98 5.96 24.31 -2.81
CA TRP A 98 5.27 25.32 -3.58
C TRP A 98 5.14 26.61 -2.77
N LYS A 99 5.57 27.70 -3.38
CA LYS A 99 5.47 29.05 -2.84
C LYS A 99 4.70 29.87 -3.84
N GLY A 100 3.54 30.34 -3.46
CA GLY A 100 2.67 31.04 -4.37
C GLY A 100 2.18 32.39 -3.87
N GLY A 101 2.19 33.35 -4.78
CA GLY A 101 1.43 34.58 -4.73
C GLY A 101 1.90 35.65 -3.75
N ARG A 102 1.18 36.79 -3.79
CA ARG A 102 1.38 37.96 -2.93
C ARG A 102 1.10 37.69 -1.46
N ASP A 103 0.43 36.58 -1.14
CA ASP A 103 -0.07 36.26 0.21
C ASP A 103 0.86 35.36 1.03
N HIS A 104 2.09 35.15 0.60
CA HIS A 104 3.10 34.33 1.31
C HIS A 104 2.59 32.93 1.66
N ARG A 105 1.78 32.33 0.79
CA ARG A 105 1.34 30.95 0.93
C ARG A 105 2.48 30.02 0.59
N PHE A 106 2.69 29.03 1.41
CA PHE A 106 3.62 27.96 1.08
C PHE A 106 3.04 26.61 1.47
N TRP A 107 3.45 25.61 0.72
CA TRP A 107 3.10 24.23 0.96
C TRP A 107 4.35 23.39 0.70
N GLY A 108 4.91 22.83 1.76
CA GLY A 108 6.01 21.87 1.71
C GLY A 108 5.53 20.52 2.24
N VAL A 109 5.68 19.46 1.46
CA VAL A 109 5.40 18.10 1.92
C VAL A 109 6.48 17.18 1.37
N SER A 110 7.13 16.47 2.26
CA SER A 110 7.99 15.34 1.91
C SER A 110 7.41 14.04 2.46
N GLY A 111 7.69 12.92 1.82
CA GLY A 111 7.22 11.64 2.30
C GLY A 111 7.98 10.48 1.70
N TYR A 112 8.21 9.47 2.52
CA TYR A 112 8.82 8.21 2.14
C TYR A 112 7.92 7.07 2.58
N SER A 113 7.73 6.07 1.74
CA SER A 113 6.97 4.88 2.12
C SER A 113 7.65 3.59 1.69
N LEU A 114 7.41 2.55 2.47
CA LEU A 114 7.81 1.19 2.17
C LEU A 114 6.55 0.32 2.24
N GLU A 115 6.37 -0.54 1.23
CA GLU A 115 5.17 -1.35 1.09
C GLU A 115 5.51 -2.75 0.54
N PRO A 116 5.69 -3.75 1.41
CA PRO A 116 5.66 -5.16 1.01
C PRO A 116 4.27 -5.54 0.51
N ARG A 117 4.22 -6.27 -0.61
CA ARG A 117 3.01 -6.67 -1.33
C ARG A 117 2.97 -8.16 -1.60
N LEU A 118 1.79 -8.73 -1.47
CA LEU A 118 1.46 -10.09 -1.85
C LEU A 118 0.55 -10.11 -3.07
N TRP A 119 0.99 -10.71 -4.16
CA TRP A 119 0.24 -10.88 -5.40
C TRP A 119 -0.61 -12.13 -5.35
N LEU A 120 -1.93 -11.99 -5.41
CA LEU A 120 -2.87 -13.09 -5.18
C LEU A 120 -2.75 -14.20 -6.22
N LYS A 121 -2.50 -13.85 -7.48
CA LYS A 121 -2.43 -14.82 -8.55
C LYS A 121 -1.20 -15.74 -8.47
N GLY A 122 -0.07 -15.27 -7.98
CA GLY A 122 1.14 -16.07 -7.75
C GLY A 122 1.75 -16.76 -8.96
N ASP A 123 1.47 -16.27 -10.17
CA ASP A 123 1.95 -16.82 -11.44
C ASP A 123 3.35 -16.30 -11.84
N GLY A 124 3.96 -15.47 -11.01
CA GLY A 124 5.24 -14.82 -11.30
C GLY A 124 5.14 -13.65 -12.28
N ARG A 125 3.94 -13.33 -12.77
CA ARG A 125 3.71 -12.24 -13.72
C ARG A 125 3.34 -10.92 -13.02
N TYR A 126 3.10 -10.96 -11.70
CA TYR A 126 2.79 -9.80 -10.85
C TYR A 126 1.74 -8.88 -11.48
N ARG A 127 0.57 -9.42 -11.72
CA ARG A 127 -0.56 -8.76 -12.35
C ARG A 127 -1.85 -9.05 -11.59
N TRP A 128 -2.85 -8.21 -11.80
CA TRP A 128 -4.14 -8.25 -11.15
C TRP A 128 -4.03 -7.85 -9.67
N PHE A 129 -4.71 -8.51 -8.79
CA PHE A 129 -4.89 -8.10 -7.41
C PHE A 129 -3.65 -8.33 -6.55
N TYR A 130 -3.37 -7.35 -5.71
CA TYR A 130 -2.40 -7.46 -4.63
C TYR A 130 -2.96 -6.94 -3.30
N LEU A 131 -2.41 -7.42 -2.21
CA LEU A 131 -2.57 -6.93 -0.86
C LEU A 131 -1.21 -6.52 -0.34
N GLY A 132 -1.16 -5.44 0.45
CA GLY A 132 0.08 -4.96 1.02
C GLY A 132 -0.08 -4.47 2.44
N VAL A 133 1.05 -4.33 3.10
CA VAL A 133 1.19 -3.60 4.35
C VAL A 133 2.09 -2.42 4.05
N TYR A 134 1.78 -1.24 4.53
CA TYR A 134 2.63 -0.09 4.27
C TYR A 134 2.97 0.68 5.54
N GLY A 135 4.15 1.28 5.52
CA GLY A 135 4.58 2.30 6.46
C GLY A 135 5.02 3.54 5.68
N GLN A 136 4.60 4.70 6.14
CA GLN A 136 4.94 5.97 5.52
C GLN A 136 5.30 6.98 6.61
N SER A 137 6.33 7.80 6.34
CA SER A 137 6.71 8.92 7.20
C SER A 137 7.07 10.12 6.32
N GLY A 138 6.84 11.32 6.85
CA GLY A 138 7.17 12.54 6.14
C GLY A 138 7.00 13.76 7.01
N ASP A 139 7.42 14.88 6.44
CA ASP A 139 7.34 16.19 7.04
C ASP A 139 6.39 17.07 6.21
N PHE A 140 5.71 17.99 6.85
CA PHE A 140 4.90 18.97 6.17
C PHE A 140 5.09 20.36 6.78
N ASP A 141 5.00 21.35 5.91
CA ASP A 141 4.99 22.75 6.27
C ASP A 141 3.90 23.46 5.46
N TYR A 142 2.92 24.00 6.14
CA TYR A 142 1.71 24.53 5.52
C TYR A 142 1.32 25.88 6.11
N ARG A 143 1.12 26.85 5.23
CA ARG A 143 0.57 28.16 5.56
C ARG A 143 -0.68 28.43 4.73
N PRO A 144 -1.87 28.41 5.37
CA PRO A 144 -3.11 28.75 4.68
C PRO A 144 -3.17 30.23 4.28
N SER A 145 -3.99 30.54 3.30
CA SER A 145 -4.26 31.92 2.93
C SER A 145 -5.10 32.63 3.99
N PRO A 146 -4.84 33.90 4.26
CA PRO A 146 -5.70 34.70 5.11
C PRO A 146 -7.08 35.03 4.52
N ALA A 147 -7.31 34.79 3.22
CA ALA A 147 -8.56 35.13 2.58
C ALA A 147 -9.48 33.90 2.47
N GLY A 148 -10.52 33.84 3.30
CA GLY A 148 -11.71 33.02 3.06
C GLY A 148 -11.93 31.79 3.93
N ASP A 149 -11.06 31.47 4.86
CA ASP A 149 -11.31 30.42 5.83
C ASP A 149 -11.68 31.03 7.18
N THR A 150 -12.80 30.60 7.76
CA THR A 150 -13.29 31.09 9.06
C THR A 150 -12.37 30.77 10.26
N ASP A 151 -11.37 29.92 10.02
CA ASP A 151 -10.20 29.72 10.91
C ASP A 151 -9.02 30.66 10.56
N ALA A 152 -9.31 31.81 10.01
CA ALA A 152 -8.39 32.79 9.42
C ALA A 152 -7.47 33.52 10.41
N THR A 153 -7.05 32.87 11.45
CA THR A 153 -5.90 33.29 12.22
C THR A 153 -4.65 32.78 11.53
N GLY A 154 -4.27 33.27 10.41
CA GLY A 154 -3.02 33.06 9.65
C GLY A 154 -1.97 32.05 10.15
N ARG A 155 -2.39 30.97 10.80
CA ARG A 155 -1.56 30.01 11.49
C ARG A 155 -0.82 29.13 10.53
N SER A 156 0.49 29.17 10.55
CA SER A 156 1.31 28.16 9.90
C SER A 156 1.41 26.90 10.76
N ARG A 157 1.46 25.75 10.10
CA ARG A 157 1.62 24.45 10.75
C ARG A 157 2.81 23.72 10.15
N THR A 158 3.78 23.42 10.99
CA THR A 158 4.95 22.61 10.61
C THR A 158 4.94 21.35 11.44
N GLY A 159 5.15 20.20 10.83
CA GLY A 159 5.08 18.95 11.58
C GLY A 159 5.52 17.73 10.81
N ARG A 160 5.34 16.59 11.47
CA ARG A 160 5.61 15.27 10.95
C ARG A 160 4.35 14.44 10.94
N TYR A 161 4.25 13.58 9.95
CA TYR A 161 3.20 12.57 9.90
C TYR A 161 3.79 11.17 9.77
N ARG A 162 3.09 10.20 10.32
CA ARG A 162 3.37 8.78 10.18
C ARG A 162 2.08 8.04 9.89
N HIS A 163 2.12 7.19 8.88
CA HIS A 163 1.02 6.32 8.51
C HIS A 163 1.49 4.87 8.56
N ALA A 164 0.61 3.98 8.97
CA ALA A 164 0.81 2.55 8.83
C ALA A 164 -0.54 1.87 8.61
N GLY A 165 -0.59 0.85 7.78
CA GLY A 165 -1.84 0.19 7.48
C GLY A 165 -1.75 -0.84 6.39
N LEU A 166 -2.91 -1.12 5.81
CA LEU A 166 -3.09 -2.08 4.73
C LEU A 166 -3.34 -1.37 3.41
N SER A 167 -2.88 -1.98 2.35
CA SER A 167 -3.16 -1.56 0.97
C SER A 167 -3.78 -2.70 0.19
N ALA A 168 -4.62 -2.35 -0.76
CA ALA A 168 -5.17 -3.28 -1.74
C ALA A 168 -5.27 -2.59 -3.08
N GLY A 169 -5.01 -3.33 -4.16
CA GLY A 169 -5.08 -2.75 -5.49
C GLY A 169 -5.05 -3.78 -6.59
N VAL A 170 -5.18 -3.25 -7.81
CA VAL A 170 -5.11 -4.01 -9.06
C VAL A 170 -4.09 -3.38 -9.99
N TYR A 171 -3.26 -4.21 -10.59
CA TYR A 171 -2.33 -3.82 -11.65
C TYR A 171 -2.73 -4.49 -12.95
N VAL A 172 -2.93 -3.68 -13.98
CA VAL A 172 -3.32 -4.11 -15.32
C VAL A 172 -2.17 -3.83 -16.29
N PRO A 173 -1.51 -4.85 -16.86
CA PRO A 173 -0.51 -4.66 -17.89
C PRO A 173 -1.17 -4.13 -19.17
N LEU A 174 -0.68 -3.01 -19.70
CA LEU A 174 -1.12 -2.43 -20.97
C LEU A 174 -0.26 -2.93 -22.15
N SER A 175 1.01 -3.16 -21.87
CA SER A 175 1.97 -3.68 -22.84
C SER A 175 3.04 -4.53 -22.16
N ARG A 176 4.09 -4.90 -22.91
CA ARG A 176 5.22 -5.67 -22.37
C ARG A 176 5.90 -4.97 -21.18
N HIS A 177 6.00 -3.65 -21.22
CA HIS A 177 6.69 -2.86 -20.22
C HIS A 177 5.78 -1.94 -19.40
N TRP A 178 4.67 -1.48 -19.97
CA TRP A 178 3.79 -0.51 -19.34
C TRP A 178 2.58 -1.16 -18.69
N GLY A 179 2.14 -0.59 -17.58
CA GLY A 179 0.89 -0.97 -16.92
C GLY A 179 0.36 0.14 -16.04
N ILE A 180 -0.90 0.03 -15.72
CA ILE A 180 -1.62 0.93 -14.81
C ILE A 180 -1.96 0.21 -13.52
N GLU A 181 -1.99 0.96 -12.45
CA GLU A 181 -2.31 0.48 -11.11
C GLU A 181 -3.40 1.34 -10.50
N ALA A 182 -4.41 0.70 -9.93
CA ALA A 182 -5.41 1.36 -9.11
C ALA A 182 -5.45 0.69 -7.74
N GLY A 183 -5.49 1.49 -6.67
CA GLY A 183 -5.47 0.94 -5.32
C GLY A 183 -5.86 1.95 -4.27
N VAL A 184 -6.09 1.42 -3.07
CA VAL A 184 -6.42 2.19 -1.88
C VAL A 184 -5.53 1.79 -0.72
N ARG A 185 -5.30 2.74 0.18
CA ARG A 185 -4.59 2.54 1.44
C ARG A 185 -5.47 2.96 2.59
N GLY A 186 -5.54 2.13 3.62
CA GLY A 186 -6.28 2.42 4.85
C GLY A 186 -5.48 2.03 6.07
N GLY A 187 -5.63 2.77 7.16
CA GLY A 187 -4.89 2.49 8.38
C GLY A 187 -4.87 3.64 9.37
N TYR A 188 -3.83 3.64 10.15
CA TYR A 188 -3.57 4.57 11.21
C TYR A 188 -2.73 5.75 10.71
N LEU A 189 -3.20 6.96 10.99
CA LEU A 189 -2.50 8.21 10.76
C LEU A 189 -2.21 8.88 12.10
N HIS A 190 -0.97 9.18 12.34
CA HIS A 190 -0.53 10.05 13.44
C HIS A 190 0.20 11.26 12.87
N SER A 191 -0.26 12.45 13.24
CA SER A 191 0.38 13.71 12.87
C SER A 191 0.72 14.50 14.13
N SER A 192 1.94 14.99 14.18
CA SER A 192 2.42 15.89 15.24
C SER A 192 2.87 17.20 14.60
N ALA A 193 2.20 18.28 14.93
CA ALA A 193 2.44 19.59 14.36
C ALA A 193 2.68 20.63 15.45
N LYS A 194 3.40 21.68 15.08
CA LYS A 194 3.50 22.93 15.82
C LYS A 194 2.73 24.00 15.06
N ALA A 195 1.85 24.69 15.75
CA ALA A 195 1.12 25.82 15.21
C ALA A 195 1.80 27.13 15.60
N TYR A 196 1.91 28.03 14.63
CA TYR A 196 2.50 29.35 14.81
C TYR A 196 1.49 30.41 14.38
N ASP A 197 1.26 31.41 15.22
CA ASP A 197 0.49 32.59 14.85
C ASP A 197 1.41 33.55 14.08
N ASN A 198 1.01 33.92 12.87
CA ASN A 198 1.77 34.79 11.98
C ASN A 198 1.25 36.22 12.06
N GLU A 199 1.32 36.86 13.22
CA GLU A 199 1.08 38.30 13.35
C GLU A 199 2.39 39.06 13.07
N PRO A 200 2.41 39.94 12.05
CA PRO A 200 3.58 40.78 11.79
C PRO A 200 3.91 41.65 13.00
N PRO A 201 5.19 41.81 13.39
CA PRO A 201 6.39 41.36 12.69
C PRO A 201 6.93 39.98 13.12
N HIS A 202 6.26 39.25 14.01
CA HIS A 202 6.81 38.04 14.62
C HIS A 202 5.84 36.84 14.46
N ALA A 203 6.41 35.65 14.27
CA ALA A 203 5.68 34.39 14.35
C ALA A 203 5.81 33.82 15.78
N TYR A 204 4.71 33.74 16.51
CA TYR A 204 4.71 33.20 17.89
C TYR A 204 4.26 31.73 17.87
N TYR A 205 4.99 30.88 18.60
CA TYR A 205 4.57 29.52 18.87
C TYR A 205 3.29 29.54 19.73
N HIS A 206 2.24 28.90 19.25
CA HIS A 206 0.96 28.91 19.94
C HIS A 206 0.72 27.65 20.77
N HIS A 207 0.72 26.47 20.15
CA HIS A 207 0.53 25.20 20.86
C HIS A 207 0.93 24.00 19.98
N PRO A 208 1.23 22.83 20.62
CA PRO A 208 1.37 21.59 19.87
C PRO A 208 -0.01 21.12 19.38
N ALA A 209 -0.11 20.79 18.11
CA ALA A 209 -1.31 20.20 17.51
C ALA A 209 -0.97 18.78 17.04
N SER A 210 -1.40 17.78 17.77
CA SER A 210 -1.30 16.40 17.31
C SER A 210 -2.68 15.81 17.11
N PHE A 211 -2.82 15.01 16.07
CA PHE A 211 -4.06 14.28 15.87
C PHE A 211 -3.78 12.84 15.42
N VAL A 212 -4.75 11.99 15.74
CA VAL A 212 -4.75 10.58 15.38
C VAL A 212 -6.04 10.30 14.63
N ARG A 213 -5.95 9.58 13.52
CA ARG A 213 -7.11 9.18 12.73
C ARG A 213 -6.95 7.76 12.20
N TRP A 214 -8.05 7.03 12.17
CA TRP A 214 -8.18 5.78 11.43
C TRP A 214 -9.05 6.01 10.20
N GLY A 215 -8.72 5.37 9.09
CA GLY A 215 -9.53 5.44 7.89
C GLY A 215 -8.72 5.34 6.60
N LEU A 216 -9.31 5.84 5.53
CA LEU A 216 -8.65 5.92 4.23
C LEU A 216 -7.49 6.94 4.30
N THR A 217 -6.29 6.51 3.94
CA THR A 217 -5.06 7.29 4.04
C THR A 217 -4.46 7.64 2.69
N GLY A 218 -4.87 6.96 1.61
CA GLY A 218 -4.38 7.24 0.27
C GLY A 218 -5.13 6.52 -0.82
N ILE A 219 -5.08 7.12 -2.01
CA ILE A 219 -5.54 6.55 -3.27
C ILE A 219 -4.32 6.43 -4.19
N ASN A 220 -4.21 5.33 -4.90
CA ASN A 220 -3.17 5.10 -5.88
C ASN A 220 -3.81 4.94 -7.28
N LEU A 221 -3.46 5.83 -8.19
CA LEU A 221 -3.75 5.72 -9.61
C LEU A 221 -2.41 5.84 -10.34
N GLY A 222 -1.74 4.71 -10.49
CA GLY A 222 -0.34 4.68 -10.89
C GLY A 222 -0.11 4.30 -12.35
N LEU A 223 0.94 4.85 -12.92
CA LEU A 223 1.56 4.39 -14.15
C LEU A 223 2.88 3.71 -13.80
N GLY A 224 3.14 2.53 -14.36
CA GLY A 224 4.35 1.77 -14.08
C GLY A 224 5.05 1.31 -15.36
N TYR A 225 6.37 1.37 -15.33
CA TYR A 225 7.26 0.78 -16.33
C TYR A 225 8.03 -0.38 -15.71
N ARG A 226 8.00 -1.53 -16.36
CA ARG A 226 8.67 -2.77 -15.94
C ARG A 226 9.85 -3.09 -16.85
N PHE A 227 11.00 -3.36 -16.25
CA PHE A 227 12.24 -3.69 -16.95
C PHE A 227 12.35 -5.18 -17.26
#